data_6f9154c3a61272182ea2d34218daa532
#
_entry.id   6f9154c3a61272182ea2d34218daa532
#
_cell.length_a   1.000
_cell.length_b   1.000
_cell.length_c   1.000
_cell.angle_alpha   90.00
_cell.angle_beta   90.00
_cell.angle_gamma   90.00
#
_symmetry.space_group_name_H-M   'P 1'
#
loop_
_entity.id
_entity.type
_entity.pdbx_description
1 polymer ?
#
loop_
_entity_poly.entity_id
_entity_poly.type
_entity_poly.pdbx_seq_one_letter_code
_entity_poly.pdbx_strand_id
1 'polypeptide(L)'
;PLLVHGVASGAEAQARVDWLLDKVGLPPEAARRYPHEFSGGQRQRIAIARALALNPKVVIADESVSALDVSVQAQIVNLMLDLQRELGVAYLFISHDMAVVERISHRVAVMYLGQIVEIGPRRAVFEAPQHPYTKKLMSAVPVADPARRHAPRQLAADEIPSPIRAVGDEPAVAPLVAVGPDHYVATHRVGGAY
;
A
#
# COMPACT_ATOMS: atom_id res chain seq x y z
N PRO A 1 18.70 8.92 -10.73
CA PRO A 1 19.22 7.65 -10.20
C PRO A 1 20.32 7.05 -11.07
N LEU A 2 20.14 6.91 -12.39
CA LEU A 2 21.08 6.24 -13.30
C LEU A 2 22.50 6.79 -13.22
N LEU A 3 22.67 8.12 -13.32
CA LEU A 3 23.96 8.79 -13.26
C LEU A 3 24.58 8.73 -11.85
N VAL A 4 23.75 8.99 -10.81
CA VAL A 4 24.24 9.03 -9.41
C VAL A 4 24.76 7.67 -8.94
N HIS A 5 24.11 6.58 -9.39
CA HIS A 5 24.52 5.22 -9.05
C HIS A 5 25.46 4.58 -10.08
N GLY A 6 25.88 5.33 -11.11
CA GLY A 6 26.82 4.84 -12.12
C GLY A 6 26.29 3.67 -12.95
N VAL A 7 24.97 3.53 -13.07
CA VAL A 7 24.33 2.41 -13.79
C VAL A 7 24.35 2.63 -15.29
N ALA A 8 24.13 3.88 -15.74
CA ALA A 8 24.16 4.25 -17.15
C ALA A 8 24.49 5.74 -17.30
N SER A 9 25.05 6.14 -18.44
CA SER A 9 25.39 7.52 -18.78
C SER A 9 25.13 7.82 -20.26
N GLY A 10 25.06 9.10 -20.61
CA GLY A 10 24.93 9.53 -22.01
C GLY A 10 23.73 8.91 -22.72
N ALA A 11 23.93 8.36 -23.89
CA ALA A 11 22.88 7.77 -24.73
C ALA A 11 22.18 6.57 -24.08
N GLU A 12 22.92 5.76 -23.32
CA GLU A 12 22.36 4.60 -22.62
C GLU A 12 21.37 5.03 -21.52
N ALA A 13 21.73 6.06 -20.74
CA ALA A 13 20.82 6.63 -19.75
C ALA A 13 19.56 7.19 -20.40
N GLN A 14 19.69 7.88 -21.55
CA GLN A 14 18.54 8.40 -22.28
C GLN A 14 17.64 7.27 -22.78
N ALA A 15 18.19 6.24 -23.40
CA ALA A 15 17.42 5.08 -23.87
C ALA A 15 16.67 4.40 -22.72
N ARG A 16 17.29 4.31 -21.52
CA ARG A 16 16.63 3.79 -20.32
C ARG A 16 15.49 4.68 -19.85
N VAL A 17 15.65 5.99 -19.89
CA VAL A 17 14.57 6.95 -19.55
C VAL A 17 13.41 6.83 -20.52
N ASP A 18 13.67 6.76 -21.83
CA ASP A 18 12.62 6.64 -22.84
C ASP A 18 11.83 5.33 -22.66
N TRP A 19 12.54 4.23 -22.42
CA TRP A 19 11.91 2.95 -22.11
C TRP A 19 11.04 3.01 -20.85
N LEU A 20 11.51 3.67 -19.78
CA LEU A 20 10.75 3.82 -18.54
C LEU A 20 9.49 4.68 -18.73
N LEU A 21 9.57 5.75 -19.52
CA LEU A 21 8.43 6.60 -19.84
C LEU A 21 7.37 5.81 -20.62
N ASP A 22 7.79 5.01 -21.60
CA ASP A 22 6.90 4.10 -22.34
C ASP A 22 6.19 3.14 -21.39
N LYS A 23 6.93 2.49 -20.49
CA LYS A 23 6.38 1.53 -19.50
C LYS A 23 5.32 2.14 -18.58
N VAL A 24 5.42 3.41 -18.26
CA VAL A 24 4.42 4.09 -17.43
C VAL A 24 3.37 4.84 -18.26
N GLY A 25 3.38 4.67 -19.58
CA GLY A 25 2.40 5.27 -20.50
C GLY A 25 2.52 6.79 -20.61
N LEU A 26 3.74 7.31 -20.60
CA LEU A 26 4.04 8.71 -20.83
C LEU A 26 4.79 8.88 -22.17
N PRO A 27 4.51 9.95 -22.94
CA PRO A 27 5.18 10.19 -24.19
C PRO A 27 6.66 10.60 -23.97
N PRO A 28 7.57 10.36 -24.92
CA PRO A 28 9.00 10.69 -24.80
C PRO A 28 9.28 12.17 -24.49
N GLU A 29 8.42 13.07 -24.96
CA GLU A 29 8.52 14.52 -24.70
C GLU A 29 8.40 14.86 -23.21
N ALA A 30 7.82 13.96 -22.41
CA ALA A 30 7.74 14.09 -20.97
C ALA A 30 9.13 14.21 -20.31
N ALA A 31 10.18 13.62 -20.91
CA ALA A 31 11.55 13.72 -20.41
C ALA A 31 12.09 15.16 -20.31
N ARG A 32 11.51 16.10 -21.06
CA ARG A 32 11.96 17.50 -21.13
C ARG A 32 11.10 18.46 -20.33
N ARG A 33 10.03 17.98 -19.67
CA ARG A 33 9.08 18.82 -18.92
C ARG A 33 9.49 18.97 -17.46
N TYR A 34 9.07 20.05 -16.86
CA TYR A 34 9.25 20.32 -15.43
C TYR A 34 8.11 19.71 -14.60
N PRO A 35 8.34 19.38 -13.31
CA PRO A 35 7.33 18.74 -12.47
C PRO A 35 5.99 19.48 -12.38
N HIS A 36 5.98 20.81 -12.46
CA HIS A 36 4.75 21.62 -12.41
C HIS A 36 3.88 21.53 -13.68
N GLU A 37 4.44 21.01 -14.78
CA GLU A 37 3.72 20.83 -16.05
C GLU A 37 2.97 19.50 -16.12
N PHE A 38 3.00 18.69 -15.05
CA PHE A 38 2.36 17.39 -14.98
C PHE A 38 1.16 17.38 -14.03
N SER A 39 0.11 16.64 -14.41
CA SER A 39 -0.98 16.31 -13.50
C SER A 39 -0.51 15.42 -12.33
N GLY A 40 -1.33 15.30 -11.27
CA GLY A 40 -1.03 14.42 -10.14
C GLY A 40 -0.74 12.97 -10.56
N GLY A 41 -1.59 12.40 -11.42
CA GLY A 41 -1.41 11.05 -11.93
C GLY A 41 -0.17 10.89 -12.81
N GLN A 42 0.17 11.88 -13.62
CA GLN A 42 1.41 11.87 -14.42
C GLN A 42 2.65 11.96 -13.52
N ARG A 43 2.64 12.79 -12.47
CA ARG A 43 3.71 12.84 -11.47
C ARG A 43 3.90 11.50 -10.78
N GLN A 44 2.80 10.80 -10.47
CA GLN A 44 2.87 9.47 -9.87
C GLN A 44 3.47 8.43 -10.83
N ARG A 45 3.12 8.48 -12.11
CA ARG A 45 3.74 7.63 -13.15
C ARG A 45 5.24 7.87 -13.25
N ILE A 46 5.70 9.13 -13.19
CA ILE A 46 7.13 9.47 -13.16
C ILE A 46 7.81 8.96 -11.87
N ALA A 47 7.15 9.04 -10.71
CA ALA A 47 7.69 8.49 -9.47
C ALA A 47 7.89 6.97 -9.56
N ILE A 48 6.94 6.24 -10.16
CA ILE A 48 7.05 4.80 -10.41
C ILE A 48 8.21 4.52 -11.39
N ALA A 49 8.30 5.23 -12.51
CA ALA A 49 9.40 5.09 -13.46
C ALA A 49 10.76 5.30 -12.79
N ARG A 50 10.88 6.34 -11.95
CA ARG A 50 12.08 6.62 -11.18
C ARG A 50 12.45 5.51 -10.20
N ALA A 51 11.46 4.91 -9.51
CA ALA A 51 11.68 3.79 -8.62
C ALA A 51 12.21 2.56 -9.36
N LEU A 52 11.72 2.32 -10.58
CA LEU A 52 12.12 1.19 -11.43
C LEU A 52 13.44 1.39 -12.20
N ALA A 53 14.03 2.60 -12.15
CA ALA A 53 15.20 2.95 -12.97
C ALA A 53 16.38 2.00 -12.75
N LEU A 54 16.58 1.53 -11.53
CA LEU A 54 17.70 0.68 -11.11
C LEU A 54 17.40 -0.82 -11.10
N ASN A 55 16.31 -1.25 -11.74
CA ASN A 55 15.85 -2.65 -11.75
C ASN A 55 15.73 -3.26 -10.34
N PRO A 56 15.02 -2.63 -9.40
CA PRO A 56 14.91 -3.14 -8.05
C PRO A 56 14.14 -4.46 -8.02
N LYS A 57 14.47 -5.33 -7.07
CA LYS A 57 13.66 -6.53 -6.77
C LYS A 57 12.39 -6.18 -5.98
N VAL A 58 12.46 -5.13 -5.16
CA VAL A 58 11.36 -4.68 -4.30
C VAL A 58 11.22 -3.17 -4.41
N VAL A 59 9.98 -2.70 -4.54
CA VAL A 59 9.62 -1.28 -4.48
C VAL A 59 8.72 -1.06 -3.26
N ILE A 60 9.07 -0.07 -2.43
CA ILE A 60 8.24 0.38 -1.31
C ILE A 60 7.34 1.51 -1.83
N ALA A 61 6.04 1.31 -1.75
CA ALA A 61 5.01 2.25 -2.17
C ALA A 61 4.22 2.71 -0.93
N ASP A 62 4.71 3.78 -0.31
CA ASP A 62 4.14 4.35 0.91
C ASP A 62 3.14 5.45 0.55
N GLU A 63 1.86 5.19 0.83
CA GLU A 63 0.70 6.05 0.51
C GLU A 63 0.70 6.63 -0.92
N SER A 64 1.27 5.89 -1.84
CA SER A 64 1.61 6.34 -3.19
C SER A 64 0.42 6.76 -4.06
N VAL A 65 -0.82 6.47 -3.66
CA VAL A 65 -2.04 6.81 -4.41
C VAL A 65 -3.06 7.60 -3.59
N SER A 66 -2.79 7.91 -2.33
CA SER A 66 -3.74 8.54 -1.39
C SER A 66 -4.20 9.94 -1.81
N ALA A 67 -3.36 10.70 -2.52
CA ALA A 67 -3.65 12.07 -2.97
C ALA A 67 -4.29 12.13 -4.38
N LEU A 68 -4.66 10.99 -4.97
CA LEU A 68 -5.23 10.90 -6.31
C LEU A 68 -6.75 10.69 -6.24
N ASP A 69 -7.46 11.18 -7.25
CA ASP A 69 -8.88 10.83 -7.41
C ASP A 69 -9.06 9.33 -7.72
N VAL A 70 -10.25 8.79 -7.42
CA VAL A 70 -10.54 7.37 -7.49
C VAL A 70 -10.25 6.77 -8.87
N SER A 71 -10.49 7.52 -9.95
CA SER A 71 -10.29 7.03 -11.31
C SER A 71 -8.81 6.93 -11.66
N VAL A 72 -8.02 7.93 -11.29
CA VAL A 72 -6.57 7.94 -11.49
C VAL A 72 -5.90 6.91 -10.57
N GLN A 73 -6.35 6.80 -9.32
CA GLN A 73 -5.90 5.77 -8.38
C GLN A 73 -6.04 4.36 -8.98
N ALA A 74 -7.22 4.04 -9.56
CA ALA A 74 -7.43 2.74 -10.21
C ALA A 74 -6.48 2.51 -11.40
N GLN A 75 -6.21 3.55 -12.20
CA GLN A 75 -5.24 3.47 -13.29
C GLN A 75 -3.81 3.20 -12.80
N ILE A 76 -3.38 3.87 -11.74
CA ILE A 76 -2.05 3.66 -11.15
C ILE A 76 -1.91 2.26 -10.55
N VAL A 77 -2.93 1.77 -9.84
CA VAL A 77 -2.95 0.40 -9.29
C VAL A 77 -2.85 -0.63 -10.41
N ASN A 78 -3.62 -0.48 -11.49
CA ASN A 78 -3.53 -1.37 -12.65
C ASN A 78 -2.13 -1.33 -13.30
N LEU A 79 -1.56 -0.13 -13.49
CA LEU A 79 -0.20 0.03 -13.99
C LEU A 79 0.82 -0.72 -13.11
N MET A 80 0.72 -0.60 -11.78
CA MET A 80 1.63 -1.31 -10.87
C MET A 80 1.49 -2.84 -10.99
N LEU A 81 0.26 -3.35 -11.14
CA LEU A 81 0.02 -4.78 -11.36
C LEU A 81 0.58 -5.27 -12.71
N ASP A 82 0.48 -4.46 -13.76
CA ASP A 82 1.05 -4.77 -15.08
C ASP A 82 2.58 -4.81 -15.02
N LEU A 83 3.19 -3.80 -14.39
CA LEU A 83 4.64 -3.75 -14.17
C LEU A 83 5.13 -4.91 -13.29
N GLN A 84 4.37 -5.32 -12.28
CA GLN A 84 4.68 -6.49 -11.46
C GLN A 84 4.76 -7.76 -12.31
N ARG A 85 3.77 -7.98 -13.17
CA ARG A 85 3.73 -9.16 -14.07
C ARG A 85 4.84 -9.15 -15.10
N GLU A 86 5.12 -7.98 -15.67
CA GLU A 86 6.10 -7.83 -16.75
C GLU A 86 7.55 -7.87 -16.22
N LEU A 87 7.82 -7.18 -15.12
CA LEU A 87 9.19 -6.98 -14.61
C LEU A 87 9.55 -7.90 -13.47
N GLY A 88 8.60 -8.65 -12.92
CA GLY A 88 8.82 -9.53 -11.76
C GLY A 88 9.17 -8.78 -10.46
N VAL A 89 8.84 -7.50 -10.36
CA VAL A 89 9.11 -6.67 -9.17
C VAL A 89 8.12 -6.98 -8.06
N ALA A 90 8.60 -7.07 -6.82
CA ALA A 90 7.73 -7.16 -5.65
C ALA A 90 7.40 -5.76 -5.12
N TYR A 91 6.18 -5.59 -4.58
CA TYR A 91 5.77 -4.35 -3.90
C TYR A 91 5.55 -4.58 -2.41
N LEU A 92 6.10 -3.70 -1.59
CA LEU A 92 5.62 -3.45 -0.24
C LEU A 92 4.71 -2.22 -0.31
N PHE A 93 3.39 -2.44 -0.33
CA PHE A 93 2.40 -1.39 -0.52
C PHE A 93 1.79 -1.00 0.83
N ILE A 94 1.91 0.27 1.22
CA ILE A 94 1.37 0.82 2.46
C ILE A 94 0.22 1.76 2.10
N SER A 95 -0.96 1.52 2.65
CA SER A 95 -2.14 2.34 2.41
C SER A 95 -3.16 2.18 3.55
N HIS A 96 -3.98 3.18 3.75
CA HIS A 96 -5.18 3.14 4.60
C HIS A 96 -6.46 2.88 3.79
N ASP A 97 -6.38 2.83 2.45
CA ASP A 97 -7.52 2.51 1.58
C ASP A 97 -7.64 1.00 1.40
N MET A 98 -8.61 0.41 2.09
CA MET A 98 -8.84 -1.03 2.08
C MET A 98 -9.20 -1.57 0.70
N ALA A 99 -9.93 -0.81 -0.14
CA ALA A 99 -10.29 -1.25 -1.48
C ALA A 99 -9.04 -1.38 -2.38
N VAL A 100 -8.09 -0.46 -2.24
CA VAL A 100 -6.81 -0.52 -2.93
C VAL A 100 -5.97 -1.68 -2.43
N VAL A 101 -5.86 -1.84 -1.10
CA VAL A 101 -5.11 -2.95 -0.49
C VAL A 101 -5.67 -4.29 -0.95
N GLU A 102 -6.99 -4.47 -0.94
CA GLU A 102 -7.65 -5.68 -1.43
C GLU A 102 -7.33 -5.97 -2.90
N ARG A 103 -7.30 -4.93 -3.73
CA ARG A 103 -7.05 -5.05 -5.17
C ARG A 103 -5.62 -5.47 -5.50
N ILE A 104 -4.61 -4.89 -4.84
CA ILE A 104 -3.20 -5.04 -5.21
C ILE A 104 -2.48 -6.15 -4.45
N SER A 105 -2.94 -6.51 -3.24
CA SER A 105 -2.17 -7.37 -2.34
C SER A 105 -2.42 -8.86 -2.54
N HIS A 106 -1.37 -9.67 -2.39
CA HIS A 106 -1.45 -11.12 -2.24
C HIS A 106 -1.50 -11.51 -0.75
N ARG A 107 -0.72 -10.80 0.08
CA ARG A 107 -0.68 -10.92 1.54
C ARG A 107 -0.90 -9.55 2.15
N VAL A 108 -1.53 -9.52 3.32
CA VAL A 108 -1.84 -8.29 4.05
C VAL A 108 -1.31 -8.41 5.47
N ALA A 109 -0.65 -7.36 5.92
CA ALA A 109 -0.28 -7.17 7.32
C ALA A 109 -1.06 -5.97 7.87
N VAL A 110 -1.80 -6.18 8.93
CA VAL A 110 -2.52 -5.11 9.64
C VAL A 110 -1.64 -4.62 10.77
N MET A 111 -1.36 -3.32 10.77
CA MET A 111 -0.55 -2.67 11.79
C MET A 111 -1.44 -1.83 12.72
N TYR A 112 -1.21 -1.95 14.03
CA TYR A 112 -1.88 -1.18 15.05
C TYR A 112 -0.88 -0.74 16.14
N LEU A 113 -0.84 0.55 16.46
CA LEU A 113 0.10 1.15 17.41
C LEU A 113 1.58 0.71 17.21
N GLY A 114 2.02 0.67 15.93
CA GLY A 114 3.39 0.31 15.58
C GLY A 114 3.68 -1.20 15.58
N GLN A 115 2.69 -2.07 15.81
CA GLN A 115 2.85 -3.51 15.84
C GLN A 115 1.99 -4.18 14.75
N ILE A 116 2.51 -5.26 14.17
CA ILE A 116 1.70 -6.12 13.29
C ILE A 116 0.81 -6.98 14.20
N VAL A 117 -0.51 -6.79 14.09
CA VAL A 117 -1.51 -7.52 14.88
C VAL A 117 -2.12 -8.69 14.14
N GLU A 118 -2.10 -8.66 12.82
CA GLU A 118 -2.58 -9.76 11.98
C GLU A 118 -1.82 -9.74 10.63
N ILE A 119 -1.40 -10.91 10.15
CA ILE A 119 -0.76 -11.06 8.84
C ILE A 119 -1.18 -12.37 8.20
N GLY A 120 -1.60 -12.31 6.93
CA GLY A 120 -2.04 -13.50 6.22
C GLY A 120 -2.29 -13.30 4.73
N PRO A 121 -2.74 -14.34 4.04
CA PRO A 121 -3.26 -14.20 2.68
C PRO A 121 -4.39 -13.15 2.66
N ARG A 122 -4.44 -12.33 1.60
CA ARG A 122 -5.47 -11.29 1.45
C ARG A 122 -6.87 -11.81 1.79
N ARG A 123 -7.25 -12.96 1.22
CA ARG A 123 -8.57 -13.54 1.42
C ARG A 123 -8.86 -13.83 2.89
N ALA A 124 -7.90 -14.39 3.63
CA ALA A 124 -8.08 -14.70 5.04
C ALA A 124 -8.29 -13.44 5.89
N VAL A 125 -7.49 -12.38 5.65
CA VAL A 125 -7.58 -11.13 6.40
C VAL A 125 -8.85 -10.34 6.08
N PHE A 126 -9.32 -10.34 4.83
CA PHE A 126 -10.52 -9.59 4.43
C PHE A 126 -11.83 -10.33 4.70
N GLU A 127 -11.89 -11.64 4.43
CA GLU A 127 -13.13 -12.43 4.56
C GLU A 127 -13.33 -13.02 5.97
N ALA A 128 -12.22 -13.32 6.67
CA ALA A 128 -12.26 -13.95 7.99
C ALA A 128 -11.23 -13.35 8.96
N PRO A 129 -11.25 -12.02 9.22
CA PRO A 129 -10.31 -11.37 10.13
C PRO A 129 -10.43 -11.96 11.53
N GLN A 130 -9.31 -12.14 12.21
CA GLN A 130 -9.28 -12.78 13.53
C GLN A 130 -9.02 -11.75 14.63
N HIS A 131 -8.08 -10.81 14.43
CA HIS A 131 -7.80 -9.80 15.45
C HIS A 131 -8.96 -8.80 15.62
N PRO A 132 -9.34 -8.41 16.83
CA PRO A 132 -10.45 -7.47 17.07
C PRO A 132 -10.29 -6.14 16.32
N TYR A 133 -9.08 -5.58 16.28
CA TYR A 133 -8.80 -4.38 15.53
C TYR A 133 -9.02 -4.55 14.01
N THR A 134 -8.59 -5.68 13.44
CA THR A 134 -8.81 -5.99 12.01
C THR A 134 -10.31 -6.10 11.72
N LYS A 135 -11.08 -6.76 12.59
CA LYS A 135 -12.55 -6.85 12.46
C LYS A 135 -13.20 -5.47 12.47
N LYS A 136 -12.78 -4.59 13.40
CA LYS A 136 -13.25 -3.21 13.47
C LYS A 136 -12.88 -2.42 12.21
N LEU A 137 -11.64 -2.54 11.74
CA LEU A 137 -11.15 -1.89 10.52
C LEU A 137 -11.97 -2.34 9.30
N MET A 138 -12.20 -3.64 9.12
CA MET A 138 -13.00 -4.18 8.01
C MET A 138 -14.47 -3.78 8.10
N SER A 139 -15.05 -3.68 9.29
CA SER A 139 -16.44 -3.24 9.48
C SER A 139 -16.66 -1.77 9.13
N ALA A 140 -15.62 -0.95 9.18
CA ALA A 140 -15.66 0.46 8.81
C ALA A 140 -15.62 0.68 7.27
N VAL A 141 -15.23 -0.32 6.49
CA VAL A 141 -15.20 -0.22 5.02
C VAL A 141 -16.63 -0.08 4.48
N PRO A 142 -16.94 0.97 3.71
CA PRO A 142 -18.26 1.14 3.13
C PRO A 142 -18.59 0.02 2.16
N VAL A 143 -19.63 -0.74 2.42
CA VAL A 143 -20.16 -1.71 1.45
C VAL A 143 -21.12 -0.97 0.54
N ALA A 144 -20.83 -0.93 -0.77
CA ALA A 144 -21.69 -0.32 -1.78
C ALA A 144 -22.87 -1.26 -2.14
N ASP A 145 -23.63 -1.68 -1.13
CA ASP A 145 -24.82 -2.51 -1.29
C ASP A 145 -26.09 -1.66 -1.07
N PRO A 146 -26.88 -1.37 -2.11
CA PRO A 146 -28.13 -0.61 -1.98
C PRO A 146 -29.10 -1.21 -0.98
N ALA A 147 -29.12 -2.54 -0.79
CA ALA A 147 -29.99 -3.23 0.16
C ALA A 147 -29.61 -2.90 1.62
N ARG A 148 -28.37 -2.53 1.89
CA ARG A 148 -27.87 -2.16 3.22
C ARG A 148 -27.92 -0.66 3.51
N ARG A 149 -28.50 0.15 2.64
CA ARG A 149 -28.57 1.62 2.77
C ARG A 149 -29.21 2.09 4.08
N HIS A 150 -30.13 1.34 4.61
CA HIS A 150 -30.87 1.66 5.85
C HIS A 150 -30.48 0.81 7.05
N ALA A 151 -29.45 -0.04 6.94
CA ALA A 151 -28.97 -0.79 8.10
C ALA A 151 -28.33 0.19 9.11
N PRO A 152 -28.71 0.12 10.42
CA PRO A 152 -28.11 0.97 11.42
C PRO A 152 -26.62 0.69 11.51
N ARG A 153 -25.79 1.69 11.20
CA ARG A 153 -24.35 1.63 11.42
C ARG A 153 -24.08 1.83 12.91
N GLN A 154 -23.74 0.78 13.59
CA GLN A 154 -23.16 0.90 14.93
C GLN A 154 -21.72 1.43 14.73
N LEU A 155 -21.52 2.71 15.02
CA LEU A 155 -20.19 3.25 15.23
C LEU A 155 -19.68 2.61 16.51
N ALA A 156 -18.61 1.81 16.42
CA ALA A 156 -17.96 1.28 17.60
C ALA A 156 -17.44 2.47 18.42
N ALA A 157 -18.02 2.67 19.60
CA ALA A 157 -17.74 3.81 20.49
C ALA A 157 -16.43 3.65 21.28
N ASP A 158 -15.68 2.58 21.05
CA ASP A 158 -14.44 2.33 21.77
C ASP A 158 -13.36 3.32 21.30
N GLU A 159 -12.85 4.11 22.23
CA GLU A 159 -11.72 4.98 22.00
C GLU A 159 -10.49 4.15 21.61
N ILE A 160 -9.82 4.58 20.54
CA ILE A 160 -8.51 4.04 20.18
C ILE A 160 -7.53 4.55 21.25
N PRO A 161 -6.81 3.67 21.98
CA PRO A 161 -5.85 4.10 22.96
C PRO A 161 -4.84 5.07 22.36
N SER A 162 -4.47 6.09 23.12
CA SER A 162 -3.46 7.05 22.67
C SER A 162 -2.14 6.35 22.34
N PRO A 163 -1.51 6.64 21.21
CA PRO A 163 -0.16 6.13 20.91
C PRO A 163 0.92 6.79 21.78
N ILE A 164 0.56 7.84 22.52
CA ILE A 164 1.49 8.56 23.40
C ILE A 164 1.72 7.71 24.64
N ARG A 165 2.98 7.38 24.88
CA ARG A 165 3.43 6.58 26.03
C ARG A 165 4.23 7.45 27.00
N ALA A 166 4.20 7.08 28.26
CA ALA A 166 5.09 7.67 29.26
C ALA A 166 6.55 7.22 29.01
N VAL A 167 7.50 8.06 29.41
CA VAL A 167 8.93 7.70 29.35
C VAL A 167 9.16 6.45 30.21
N GLY A 168 9.70 5.39 29.61
CA GLY A 168 9.93 4.10 30.29
C GLY A 168 8.83 3.05 30.06
N ASP A 169 7.72 3.41 29.39
CA ASP A 169 6.67 2.46 29.02
C ASP A 169 7.02 1.78 27.68
N GLU A 170 7.69 0.63 27.77
CA GLU A 170 8.02 -0.17 26.57
C GLU A 170 6.79 -0.92 26.05
N PRO A 171 6.60 -0.98 24.72
CA PRO A 171 5.49 -1.73 24.14
C PRO A 171 5.66 -3.23 24.41
N ALA A 172 4.69 -3.85 25.03
CA ALA A 172 4.61 -5.30 25.06
C ALA A 172 4.38 -5.81 23.63
N VAL A 173 5.40 -6.45 23.05
CA VAL A 173 5.30 -7.09 21.73
C VAL A 173 4.90 -8.53 21.93
N ALA A 174 3.68 -8.90 21.55
CA ALA A 174 3.27 -10.30 21.61
C ALA A 174 3.65 -11.06 20.34
N PRO A 175 3.97 -12.34 20.51
CA PRO A 175 4.22 -13.22 19.36
C PRO A 175 2.94 -13.39 18.53
N LEU A 176 3.14 -13.48 17.22
CA LEU A 176 2.09 -13.87 16.28
C LEU A 176 1.90 -15.40 16.36
N VAL A 177 0.65 -15.84 16.56
CA VAL A 177 0.28 -17.26 16.61
C VAL A 177 -0.43 -17.64 15.32
N ALA A 178 -0.10 -18.80 14.76
CA ALA A 178 -0.75 -19.33 13.58
C ALA A 178 -2.21 -19.70 13.89
N VAL A 179 -3.14 -19.17 13.10
CA VAL A 179 -4.59 -19.43 13.18
C VAL A 179 -5.12 -20.14 11.93
N GLY A 180 -4.28 -20.28 10.91
CA GLY A 180 -4.58 -20.93 9.65
C GLY A 180 -3.34 -21.01 8.74
N PRO A 181 -3.47 -21.55 7.53
CA PRO A 181 -2.37 -21.60 6.57
C PRO A 181 -1.85 -20.19 6.25
N ASP A 182 -0.57 -19.94 6.57
CA ASP A 182 0.10 -18.64 6.40
C ASP A 182 -0.62 -17.44 7.04
N HIS A 183 -1.53 -17.69 8.02
CA HIS A 183 -2.31 -16.69 8.71
C HIS A 183 -1.93 -16.66 10.19
N TYR A 184 -1.47 -15.49 10.66
CA TYR A 184 -0.93 -15.29 12.01
C TYR A 184 -1.59 -14.08 12.66
N VAL A 185 -1.84 -14.17 13.96
CA VAL A 185 -2.56 -13.15 14.74
C VAL A 185 -1.85 -12.93 16.07
N ALA A 186 -1.76 -11.69 16.52
CA ALA A 186 -1.26 -11.34 17.85
C ALA A 186 -2.25 -11.80 18.92
N THR A 187 -1.76 -12.43 19.97
CA THR A 187 -2.59 -13.05 21.01
C THR A 187 -2.96 -12.13 22.15
N HIS A 188 -2.39 -10.93 22.21
CA HIS A 188 -2.66 -9.98 23.30
C HIS A 188 -3.29 -8.68 22.80
N ARG A 189 -3.90 -7.97 23.74
CA ARG A 189 -4.50 -6.67 23.50
C ARG A 189 -3.42 -5.59 23.43
N VAL A 190 -3.18 -5.03 22.27
CA VAL A 190 -2.27 -3.91 22.11
C VAL A 190 -2.93 -2.66 22.73
N GLY A 191 -2.24 -2.02 23.68
CA GLY A 191 -2.75 -0.82 24.35
C GLY A 191 -3.90 -1.07 25.32
N GLY A 192 -4.16 -2.31 25.74
CA GLY A 192 -5.19 -2.65 26.74
C GLY A 192 -6.65 -2.61 26.24
N ALA A 193 -6.91 -2.21 25.00
CA ALA A 193 -8.25 -2.05 24.44
C ALA A 193 -8.71 -3.19 23.51
N TYR A 194 -7.78 -3.97 22.96
CA TYR A 194 -8.07 -5.08 22.03
C TYR A 194 -7.22 -6.30 22.31
#